data_b9c36d062e197f349fc2e71f78afd4e2
#
_entry.id   b9c36d062e197f349fc2e71f78afd4e2
#
_cell.length_a   1.000
_cell.length_b   1.000
_cell.length_c   1.000
_cell.angle_alpha   90.00
_cell.angle_beta   90.00
_cell.angle_gamma   90.00
#
_symmetry.space_group_name_H-M   'P 1'
#
loop_
_entity.id
_entity.type
_entity.pdbx_description
1 polymer ?
#
loop_
_entity_poly.entity_id
_entity_poly.type
_entity_poly.pdbx_seq_one_letter_code
_entity_poly.pdbx_strand_id
1 'polypeptide(L)'
;MVGMRDVAKAAGVSLSTVSLVVNNTGYVSADMRAKVESAMRQLNYIPNELARNLYRNRTNTIGVIIPTIAHPFFSTLTAHLQREFAARDLKTLLCSTADADKGEGEYVDMLQRHMMDGIIMAAHTEHPAD
;
A
#
# COMPACT_ATOMS: atom_id res chain seq x y z
N MET A 1 -5.54 -15.23 -16.07
CA MET A 1 -4.90 -14.05 -15.45
C MET A 1 -3.42 -14.02 -15.84
N VAL A 2 -2.94 -12.87 -16.28
CA VAL A 2 -1.53 -12.73 -16.68
C VAL A 2 -0.65 -12.71 -15.44
N GLY A 3 0.36 -13.58 -15.42
CA GLY A 3 1.31 -13.65 -14.33
C GLY A 3 2.73 -13.31 -14.78
N MET A 4 3.67 -13.29 -13.82
CA MET A 4 5.08 -13.01 -14.12
C MET A 4 5.68 -14.02 -15.10
N ARG A 5 5.22 -15.27 -15.07
CA ARG A 5 5.69 -16.30 -16.01
C ARG A 5 5.33 -15.97 -17.45
N ASP A 6 4.14 -15.41 -17.66
CA ASP A 6 3.69 -14.97 -18.98
C ASP A 6 4.55 -13.82 -19.48
N VAL A 7 4.90 -12.89 -18.60
CA VAL A 7 5.78 -11.77 -18.90
C VAL A 7 7.17 -12.27 -19.26
N ALA A 8 7.71 -13.22 -18.50
CA ALA A 8 9.02 -13.80 -18.76
C ALA A 8 9.09 -14.46 -20.14
N LYS A 9 8.05 -15.22 -20.49
CA LYS A 9 7.96 -15.88 -21.77
C LYS A 9 7.88 -14.88 -22.93
N ALA A 10 7.05 -13.86 -22.77
CA ALA A 10 6.88 -12.82 -23.79
C ALA A 10 8.15 -11.98 -23.99
N ALA A 11 8.86 -11.69 -22.90
CA ALA A 11 10.09 -10.91 -22.95
C ALA A 11 11.33 -11.74 -23.34
N GLY A 12 11.24 -13.07 -23.29
CA GLY A 12 12.37 -13.94 -23.59
C GLY A 12 13.44 -13.90 -22.49
N VAL A 13 13.05 -13.72 -21.24
CA VAL A 13 13.96 -13.66 -20.10
C VAL A 13 13.51 -14.63 -19.01
N SER A 14 14.36 -14.81 -17.99
CA SER A 14 14.03 -15.69 -16.88
C SER A 14 12.97 -15.05 -15.96
N LEU A 15 12.27 -15.90 -15.20
CA LEU A 15 11.33 -15.44 -14.19
C LEU A 15 12.03 -14.57 -13.14
N SER A 16 13.27 -14.93 -12.78
CA SER A 16 14.08 -14.14 -11.85
C SER A 16 14.29 -12.72 -12.33
N THR A 17 14.56 -12.55 -13.63
CA THR A 17 14.76 -11.24 -14.23
C THR A 17 13.48 -10.40 -14.15
N VAL A 18 12.32 -11.01 -14.45
CA VAL A 18 11.03 -10.33 -14.32
C VAL A 18 10.80 -9.88 -12.88
N SER A 19 11.09 -10.75 -11.92
CA SER A 19 10.95 -10.43 -10.51
C SER A 19 11.81 -9.25 -10.10
N LEU A 20 13.05 -9.18 -10.56
CA LEU A 20 13.94 -8.05 -10.29
C LEU A 20 13.38 -6.73 -10.82
N VAL A 21 12.81 -6.75 -12.02
CA VAL A 21 12.22 -5.54 -12.62
C VAL A 21 10.97 -5.11 -11.88
N VAL A 22 10.06 -6.06 -11.60
CA VAL A 22 8.78 -5.78 -10.94
C VAL A 22 8.99 -5.24 -9.53
N ASN A 23 9.92 -5.83 -8.79
CA ASN A 23 10.19 -5.43 -7.40
C ASN A 23 11.24 -4.33 -7.29
N ASN A 24 11.85 -3.94 -8.40
CA ASN A 24 12.90 -2.93 -8.45
C ASN A 24 14.04 -3.25 -7.47
N THR A 25 14.44 -4.52 -7.44
CA THR A 25 15.51 -5.02 -6.58
C THR A 25 16.64 -5.57 -7.45
N GLY A 26 17.88 -5.29 -7.06
CA GLY A 26 19.05 -5.77 -7.79
C GLY A 26 19.26 -5.07 -9.12
N TYR A 27 20.33 -5.48 -9.81
CA TYR A 27 20.73 -4.87 -11.07
C TYR A 27 20.08 -5.59 -12.25
N VAL A 28 19.50 -4.81 -13.16
CA VAL A 28 19.00 -5.29 -14.44
C VAL A 28 19.49 -4.30 -15.51
N SER A 29 20.04 -4.81 -16.61
CA SER A 29 20.51 -3.95 -17.70
C SER A 29 19.33 -3.16 -18.30
N ALA A 30 19.64 -2.02 -18.90
CA ALA A 30 18.62 -1.19 -19.54
C ALA A 30 17.86 -1.94 -20.63
N ASP A 31 18.57 -2.79 -21.41
CA ASP A 31 17.96 -3.58 -22.48
C ASP A 31 16.97 -4.61 -21.92
N MET A 32 17.35 -5.32 -20.86
CA MET A 32 16.48 -6.31 -20.24
C MET A 32 15.28 -5.66 -19.58
N ARG A 33 15.49 -4.53 -18.91
CA ARG A 33 14.39 -3.77 -18.31
C ARG A 33 13.39 -3.32 -19.36
N ALA A 34 13.88 -2.81 -20.49
CA ALA A 34 13.01 -2.38 -21.60
C ALA A 34 12.19 -3.53 -22.16
N LYS A 35 12.80 -4.72 -22.32
CA LYS A 35 12.09 -5.91 -22.80
C LYS A 35 10.98 -6.34 -21.85
N VAL A 36 11.26 -6.36 -20.55
CA VAL A 36 10.28 -6.75 -19.53
C VAL A 36 9.15 -5.74 -19.48
N GLU A 37 9.45 -4.46 -19.45
CA GLU A 37 8.44 -3.41 -19.39
C GLU A 37 7.56 -3.41 -20.65
N SER A 38 8.13 -3.64 -21.82
CA SER A 38 7.38 -3.76 -23.06
C SER A 38 6.42 -4.96 -23.02
N ALA A 39 6.90 -6.11 -22.53
CA ALA A 39 6.06 -7.29 -22.39
C ALA A 39 4.93 -7.07 -21.39
N MET A 40 5.20 -6.38 -20.29
CA MET A 40 4.19 -6.04 -19.30
C MET A 40 3.07 -5.18 -19.91
N ARG A 41 3.45 -4.20 -20.73
CA ARG A 41 2.48 -3.35 -21.42
C ARG A 41 1.65 -4.12 -22.42
N GLN A 42 2.29 -4.98 -23.22
CA GLN A 42 1.61 -5.80 -24.24
C GLN A 42 0.59 -6.75 -23.62
N LEU A 43 0.94 -7.36 -22.49
CA LEU A 43 0.09 -8.31 -21.79
C LEU A 43 -0.85 -7.65 -20.80
N ASN A 44 -0.75 -6.34 -20.64
CA ASN A 44 -1.51 -5.58 -19.64
C ASN A 44 -1.34 -6.17 -18.24
N TYR A 45 -0.10 -6.51 -17.90
CA TYR A 45 0.24 -7.07 -16.60
C TYR A 45 0.29 -5.99 -15.54
N ILE A 46 -0.40 -6.22 -14.44
CA ILE A 46 -0.41 -5.33 -13.28
C ILE A 46 0.22 -6.10 -12.12
N PRO A 47 1.34 -5.58 -11.52
CA PRO A 47 1.98 -6.24 -10.39
C PRO A 47 1.03 -6.38 -9.20
N ASN A 48 1.12 -7.51 -8.50
CA ASN A 48 0.33 -7.72 -7.29
C ASN A 48 0.97 -6.94 -6.14
N GLU A 49 0.31 -5.86 -5.72
CA GLU A 49 0.81 -5.01 -4.64
C GLU A 49 0.93 -5.76 -3.31
N LEU A 50 0.02 -6.70 -3.02
CA LEU A 50 0.11 -7.48 -1.79
C LEU A 50 1.39 -8.31 -1.76
N ALA A 51 1.74 -8.95 -2.88
CA ALA A 51 2.96 -9.74 -2.97
C ALA A 51 4.20 -8.85 -2.87
N ARG A 52 4.19 -7.69 -3.51
CA ARG A 52 5.29 -6.72 -3.42
C ARG A 52 5.45 -6.22 -2.00
N ASN A 53 4.35 -5.91 -1.31
CA ASN A 53 4.38 -5.42 0.06
C ASN A 53 4.92 -6.47 1.02
N LEU A 54 4.56 -7.74 0.83
CA LEU A 54 5.13 -8.84 1.61
C LEU A 54 6.64 -8.93 1.44
N TYR A 55 7.11 -8.82 0.22
CA TYR A 55 8.53 -8.88 -0.09
C TYR A 55 9.29 -7.72 0.55
N ARG A 56 8.73 -6.51 0.48
CA ARG A 56 9.34 -5.30 1.01
C ARG A 56 9.07 -5.08 2.49
N ASN A 57 8.13 -5.82 3.07
CA ASN A 57 7.63 -5.64 4.43
C ASN A 57 7.11 -4.21 4.66
N ARG A 58 6.48 -3.61 3.62
CA ARG A 58 5.93 -2.25 3.68
C ARG A 58 4.70 -2.15 2.80
N THR A 59 3.70 -1.39 3.25
CA THR A 59 2.49 -1.11 2.49
C THR A 59 2.48 0.31 1.94
N ASN A 60 3.35 1.19 2.44
CA ASN A 60 3.36 2.62 2.14
C ASN A 60 2.00 3.27 2.41
N THR A 61 1.30 2.76 3.42
CA THR A 61 -0.04 3.21 3.79
C THR A 61 -0.05 3.55 5.27
N ILE A 62 -0.58 4.73 5.61
CA ILE A 62 -0.75 5.19 6.99
C ILE A 62 -2.25 5.28 7.26
N GLY A 63 -2.69 4.64 8.33
CA GLY A 63 -4.07 4.74 8.80
C GLY A 63 -4.25 6.00 9.64
N VAL A 64 -5.31 6.75 9.36
CA VAL A 64 -5.70 7.91 10.19
C VAL A 64 -7.07 7.60 10.77
N ILE A 65 -7.13 7.48 12.09
CA ILE A 65 -8.37 7.15 12.80
C ILE A 65 -8.94 8.44 13.38
N ILE A 66 -10.17 8.77 12.98
CA ILE A 66 -10.88 9.97 13.44
C ILE A 66 -12.28 9.57 13.92
N PRO A 67 -12.89 10.37 14.83
CA PRO A 67 -14.24 10.04 15.31
C PRO A 67 -15.31 10.23 14.23
N THR A 68 -15.17 11.20 13.36
CA THR A 68 -16.13 11.48 12.28
C THR A 68 -15.48 12.34 11.20
N ILE A 69 -15.86 12.09 9.95
CA ILE A 69 -15.46 12.95 8.84
C ILE A 69 -16.35 14.19 8.69
N ALA A 70 -17.48 14.22 9.42
CA ALA A 70 -18.45 15.31 9.31
C ALA A 70 -18.02 16.58 10.04
N HIS A 71 -17.14 16.48 11.03
CA HIS A 71 -16.68 17.63 11.78
C HIS A 71 -15.55 18.34 11.04
N PRO A 72 -15.66 19.67 10.80
CA PRO A 72 -14.65 20.40 10.01
C PRO A 72 -13.22 20.29 10.53
N PHE A 73 -13.05 20.19 11.85
CA PHE A 73 -11.71 20.02 12.43
C PHE A 73 -11.04 18.76 11.92
N PHE A 74 -11.74 17.63 11.93
CA PHE A 74 -11.16 16.35 11.54
C PHE A 74 -10.98 16.25 10.04
N SER A 75 -11.88 16.80 9.25
CA SER A 75 -11.72 16.81 7.80
C SER A 75 -10.54 17.69 7.37
N THR A 76 -10.35 18.83 8.05
CA THR A 76 -9.21 19.72 7.77
C THR A 76 -7.89 19.05 8.20
N LEU A 77 -7.86 18.45 9.38
CA LEU A 77 -6.68 17.71 9.85
C LEU A 77 -6.29 16.61 8.87
N THR A 78 -7.29 15.83 8.44
CA THR A 78 -7.05 14.73 7.50
C THR A 78 -6.50 15.22 6.18
N ALA A 79 -7.04 16.33 5.67
CA ALA A 79 -6.56 16.92 4.41
C ALA A 79 -5.08 17.32 4.51
N HIS A 80 -4.68 17.91 5.63
CA HIS A 80 -3.27 18.27 5.86
C HIS A 80 -2.38 17.04 5.96
N LEU A 81 -2.82 16.02 6.71
CA LEU A 81 -2.06 14.77 6.84
C LEU A 81 -1.90 14.08 5.50
N GLN A 82 -2.97 14.00 4.72
CA GLN A 82 -2.95 13.39 3.40
C GLN A 82 -1.92 14.07 2.50
N ARG A 83 -1.88 15.39 2.51
CA ARG A 83 -0.95 16.18 1.71
C ARG A 83 0.49 15.87 2.10
N GLU A 84 0.78 15.85 3.40
CA GLU A 84 2.12 15.55 3.89
C GLU A 84 2.53 14.12 3.57
N PHE A 85 1.61 13.17 3.70
CA PHE A 85 1.90 11.78 3.35
C PHE A 85 2.12 11.61 1.86
N ALA A 86 1.31 12.24 1.04
CA ALA A 86 1.45 12.18 -0.42
C ALA A 86 2.80 12.72 -0.88
N ALA A 87 3.30 13.77 -0.22
CA ALA A 87 4.61 14.33 -0.52
C ALA A 87 5.75 13.34 -0.22
N ARG A 88 5.50 12.31 0.57
CA ARG A 88 6.45 11.27 0.93
C ARG A 88 6.11 9.91 0.32
N ASP A 89 5.29 9.90 -0.72
CA ASP A 89 4.83 8.70 -1.40
C ASP A 89 4.09 7.71 -0.49
N LEU A 90 3.40 8.25 0.52
CA LEU A 90 2.58 7.46 1.42
C LEU A 90 1.10 7.68 1.11
N LYS A 91 0.33 6.61 1.20
CA LYS A 91 -1.13 6.66 1.03
C LYS A 91 -1.80 6.83 2.37
N THR A 92 -2.94 7.50 2.38
CA THR A 92 -3.74 7.70 3.58
C THR A 92 -4.96 6.79 3.56
N LEU A 93 -5.09 5.97 4.59
CA LEU A 93 -6.29 5.16 4.81
C LEU A 93 -7.09 5.83 5.92
N LEU A 94 -8.24 6.40 5.57
CA LEU A 94 -9.08 7.12 6.51
C LEU A 94 -10.05 6.16 7.19
N CYS A 95 -10.02 6.15 8.51
CA CYS A 95 -10.87 5.29 9.34
C CYS A 95 -11.71 6.15 10.26
N SER A 96 -13.04 6.07 10.13
CA SER A 96 -13.97 6.78 10.99
C SER A 96 -14.58 5.82 12.01
N THR A 97 -14.65 6.23 13.27
CA THR A 97 -15.20 5.39 14.34
C THR A 97 -16.61 5.80 14.75
N ALA A 98 -17.20 6.81 14.09
CA ALA A 98 -18.49 7.38 14.49
C ALA A 98 -19.60 6.34 14.64
N ASP A 99 -19.68 5.38 13.72
CA ASP A 99 -20.73 4.36 13.68
C ASP A 99 -20.17 2.95 13.88
N ALA A 100 -18.93 2.82 14.35
CA ALA A 100 -18.28 1.53 14.47
C ALA A 100 -18.53 0.90 15.83
N ASP A 101 -19.16 -0.26 15.88
CA ASP A 101 -19.37 -1.01 17.12
C ASP A 101 -18.05 -1.48 17.74
N LYS A 102 -17.05 -1.74 16.90
CA LYS A 102 -15.76 -2.27 17.33
C LYS A 102 -14.70 -1.20 17.51
N GLY A 103 -14.94 0.00 17.00
CA GLY A 103 -14.08 1.17 17.20
C GLY A 103 -12.63 0.99 16.75
N GLU A 104 -11.74 1.54 17.57
CA GLU A 104 -10.31 1.63 17.26
C GLU A 104 -9.61 0.28 17.21
N GLY A 105 -10.08 -0.69 18.00
CA GLY A 105 -9.43 -1.99 18.10
C GLY A 105 -9.38 -2.74 16.78
N GLU A 106 -10.41 -2.58 15.94
CA GLU A 106 -10.44 -3.21 14.63
C GLU A 106 -9.35 -2.65 13.73
N TYR A 107 -9.12 -1.34 13.77
CA TYR A 107 -8.10 -0.70 12.94
C TYR A 107 -6.69 -1.01 13.43
N VAL A 108 -6.49 -1.11 14.73
CA VAL A 108 -5.21 -1.55 15.30
C VAL A 108 -4.92 -2.99 14.87
N ASP A 109 -5.93 -3.84 14.83
CA ASP A 109 -5.79 -5.22 14.34
C ASP A 109 -5.32 -5.24 12.88
N MET A 110 -5.85 -4.34 12.04
CA MET A 110 -5.39 -4.21 10.66
C MET A 110 -3.91 -3.84 10.56
N LEU A 111 -3.42 -2.99 11.45
CA LEU A 111 -2.00 -2.68 11.52
C LEU A 111 -1.18 -3.92 11.84
N GLN A 112 -1.62 -4.70 12.84
CA GLN A 112 -0.93 -5.93 13.23
C GLN A 112 -0.91 -6.97 12.10
N ARG A 113 -1.88 -6.93 11.19
CA ARG A 113 -1.94 -7.81 10.02
C ARG A 113 -1.19 -7.25 8.82
N HIS A 114 -0.36 -6.23 9.03
CA HIS A 114 0.46 -5.61 7.98
C HIS A 114 -0.34 -5.02 6.83
N MET A 115 -1.54 -4.53 7.10
CA MET A 115 -2.37 -3.85 6.11
C MET A 115 -1.99 -2.37 5.98
N MET A 116 -1.25 -1.85 6.96
CA MET A 116 -0.74 -0.48 6.95
C MET A 116 0.56 -0.42 7.76
N ASP A 117 1.39 0.57 7.48
CA ASP A 117 2.70 0.71 8.11
C ASP A 117 2.64 1.40 9.47
N GLY A 118 1.62 2.20 9.69
CA GLY A 118 1.44 2.91 10.95
C GLY A 118 0.05 3.52 11.06
N ILE A 119 -0.28 4.00 12.24
CA ILE A 119 -1.57 4.61 12.54
C ILE A 119 -1.35 5.94 13.26
N ILE A 120 -2.11 6.96 12.84
CA ILE A 120 -2.29 8.20 13.59
C ILE A 120 -3.71 8.18 14.15
N MET A 121 -3.82 8.30 15.46
CA MET A 121 -5.11 8.24 16.14
C MET A 121 -5.49 9.64 16.66
N ALA A 122 -6.49 10.24 16.03
CA ALA A 122 -7.03 11.53 16.47
C ALA A 122 -8.29 11.36 17.30
N ALA A 123 -8.88 10.16 17.28
CA ALA A 123 -10.00 9.81 18.13
C ALA A 123 -9.49 9.19 19.43
N HIS A 124 -10.11 9.54 20.54
CA HIS A 124 -9.79 8.92 21.83
C HIS A 124 -11.05 8.33 22.43
N THR A 125 -11.09 7.01 22.55
CA THR A 125 -12.09 6.31 23.33
C THR A 125 -11.38 5.66 24.51
N GLU A 126 -11.89 5.89 25.70
CA GLU A 126 -11.35 5.23 26.88
C GLU A 126 -11.68 3.74 26.83
N HIS A 127 -10.67 2.93 26.72
CA HIS A 127 -10.80 1.48 26.86
C HIS A 127 -10.18 1.08 28.18
N PRO A 128 -10.96 0.49 29.07
CA PRO A 128 -10.45 0.12 30.39
C PRO A 128 -9.32 -0.89 30.35
N ALA A 129 -9.14 -1.56 29.23
CA ALA A 129 -8.13 -2.59 29.06
C ALA A 129 -6.84 -2.12 28.40
N ASP A 130 -6.76 -0.86 28.02
CA ASP A 130 -5.59 -0.31 27.31
C ASP A 130 -4.55 0.28 28.26
#